data_75716942bdfce296fe4ee3b12f7fc283
#
_entry.id   75716942bdfce296fe4ee3b12f7fc283
#
_cell.length_a   1.000
_cell.length_b   1.000
_cell.length_c   1.000
_cell.angle_alpha   90.00
_cell.angle_beta   90.00
_cell.angle_gamma   90.00
#
_symmetry.space_group_name_H-M   'P 1'
#
loop_
_entity.id
_entity.type
_entity.pdbx_description
1 polymer ?
#
loop_
_entity_poly.entity_id
_entity_poly.type
_entity_poly.pdbx_seq_one_letter_code
_entity_poly.pdbx_strand_id
1 'polypeptide(L)'
;DLAAEAELKRIINKNTEAGESLLQKYKDEMIRLGVAEQDIDIITLPRSLGLAKDILKYSSSDIYDAIIIGRRGLSGLQEAIMGSVSANVVEHSKSTPVWLIGGEVVSQKVMFAVDGSENSLKALDHLAFMMGDNPDARILFFHVQPKLSDYCPIDFELTDTDQLEDMIVKGDKKCIDQFFAHAHKKLKNAGFDENQIEVKVSDTLLNPGKAIIEEAKNGDYGTIVIGRRGINKSFFTGSVSRYVINQMSDNALWIVP
;
A
#
# COMPACT_ATOMS: atom_id res chain seq x y z
N ASP A 1 4.49 20.50 -40.87
CA ASP A 1 5.58 20.08 -41.75
C ASP A 1 5.54 18.53 -41.83
N LEU A 2 5.19 18.02 -43.03
CA LEU A 2 5.02 16.56 -43.29
C LEU A 2 6.26 15.72 -42.90
N ALA A 3 7.45 16.30 -42.99
CA ALA A 3 8.69 15.63 -42.64
C ALA A 3 8.83 15.46 -41.13
N ALA A 4 8.47 16.47 -40.34
CA ALA A 4 8.48 16.40 -38.88
C ALA A 4 7.44 15.42 -38.35
N GLU A 5 6.28 15.33 -39.00
CA GLU A 5 5.21 14.40 -38.63
C GLU A 5 5.61 12.94 -38.95
N ALA A 6 6.27 12.70 -40.06
CA ALA A 6 6.79 11.40 -40.41
C ALA A 6 7.90 10.92 -39.45
N GLU A 7 8.81 11.83 -39.06
CA GLU A 7 9.87 11.50 -38.09
C GLU A 7 9.29 11.25 -36.70
N LEU A 8 8.29 12.02 -36.26
CA LEU A 8 7.60 11.78 -34.99
C LEU A 8 6.93 10.38 -34.96
N LYS A 9 6.23 10.00 -36.03
CA LYS A 9 5.64 8.66 -36.17
C LYS A 9 6.70 7.56 -36.08
N ARG A 10 7.84 7.77 -36.74
CA ARG A 10 8.97 6.81 -36.69
C ARG A 10 9.51 6.63 -35.27
N ILE A 11 9.69 7.72 -34.53
CA ILE A 11 10.14 7.69 -33.14
C ILE A 11 9.12 6.98 -32.24
N ILE A 12 7.83 7.28 -32.40
CA ILE A 12 6.75 6.61 -31.66
C ILE A 12 6.77 5.11 -31.92
N ASN A 13 6.80 4.67 -33.20
CA ASN A 13 6.82 3.26 -33.55
C ASN A 13 8.02 2.54 -32.94
N LYS A 14 9.23 3.12 -33.08
CA LYS A 14 10.45 2.54 -32.50
C LYS A 14 10.36 2.38 -30.97
N ASN A 15 9.79 3.36 -30.28
CA ASN A 15 9.61 3.30 -28.84
C ASN A 15 8.55 2.25 -28.45
N THR A 16 7.47 2.11 -29.23
CA THR A 16 6.44 1.10 -29.04
C THR A 16 7.01 -0.31 -29.19
N GLU A 17 7.74 -0.58 -30.29
CA GLU A 17 8.41 -1.85 -30.53
C GLU A 17 9.41 -2.22 -29.42
N ALA A 18 10.19 -1.24 -28.94
CA ALA A 18 11.12 -1.44 -27.83
C ALA A 18 10.38 -1.75 -26.52
N GLY A 19 9.26 -1.07 -26.26
CA GLY A 19 8.40 -1.33 -25.10
C GLY A 19 7.77 -2.72 -25.15
N GLU A 20 7.22 -3.11 -26.28
CA GLU A 20 6.63 -4.44 -26.50
C GLU A 20 7.68 -5.54 -26.31
N SER A 21 8.87 -5.38 -26.91
CA SER A 21 9.97 -6.34 -26.74
C SER A 21 10.41 -6.49 -25.28
N LEU A 22 10.41 -5.41 -24.51
CA LEU A 22 10.73 -5.45 -23.09
C LEU A 22 9.62 -6.17 -22.29
N LEU A 23 8.37 -5.83 -22.54
CA LEU A 23 7.23 -6.44 -21.87
C LEU A 23 7.08 -7.92 -22.20
N GLN A 24 7.42 -8.32 -23.44
CA GLN A 24 7.45 -9.73 -23.81
C GLN A 24 8.44 -10.53 -22.97
N LYS A 25 9.62 -9.99 -22.66
CA LYS A 25 10.59 -10.65 -21.76
C LYS A 25 10.03 -10.84 -20.34
N TYR A 26 9.30 -9.85 -19.81
CA TYR A 26 8.66 -9.98 -18.51
C TYR A 26 7.48 -10.96 -18.55
N LYS A 27 6.71 -10.99 -19.63
CA LYS A 27 5.66 -12.00 -19.85
C LYS A 27 6.25 -13.41 -19.83
N ASP A 28 7.34 -13.64 -20.57
CA ASP A 28 8.03 -14.94 -20.61
C ASP A 28 8.56 -15.34 -19.22
N GLU A 29 9.00 -14.37 -18.42
CA GLU A 29 9.41 -14.61 -17.02
C GLU A 29 8.24 -15.01 -16.13
N MET A 30 7.12 -14.31 -16.22
CA MET A 30 5.90 -14.63 -15.46
C MET A 30 5.38 -16.02 -15.81
N ILE A 31 5.42 -16.41 -17.10
CA ILE A 31 5.05 -17.77 -17.53
C ILE A 31 5.99 -18.80 -16.91
N ARG A 32 7.30 -18.55 -16.86
CA ARG A 32 8.27 -19.44 -16.19
C ARG A 32 8.01 -19.58 -14.69
N LEU A 33 7.47 -18.55 -14.07
CA LEU A 33 7.05 -18.54 -12.66
C LEU A 33 5.67 -19.17 -12.42
N GLY A 34 4.99 -19.66 -13.49
CA GLY A 34 3.76 -20.43 -13.38
C GLY A 34 2.48 -19.65 -13.67
N VAL A 35 2.56 -18.39 -14.09
CA VAL A 35 1.38 -17.63 -14.54
C VAL A 35 0.96 -18.14 -15.91
N ALA A 36 -0.33 -18.41 -16.10
CA ALA A 36 -0.83 -18.88 -17.39
C ALA A 36 -0.75 -17.76 -18.45
N GLU A 37 -0.34 -18.11 -19.66
CA GLU A 37 -0.11 -17.11 -20.72
C GLU A 37 -1.34 -16.29 -21.06
N GLN A 38 -2.53 -16.89 -21.03
CA GLN A 38 -3.80 -16.23 -21.30
C GLN A 38 -4.21 -15.21 -20.23
N ASP A 39 -3.56 -15.24 -19.06
CA ASP A 39 -3.83 -14.32 -17.95
C ASP A 39 -2.86 -13.11 -17.97
N ILE A 40 -2.03 -12.98 -19.02
CA ILE A 40 -1.05 -11.92 -19.15
C ILE A 40 -1.28 -11.14 -20.43
N ASP A 41 -1.78 -9.91 -20.30
CA ASP A 41 -1.89 -8.96 -21.40
C ASP A 41 -0.72 -7.96 -21.42
N ILE A 42 -0.21 -7.67 -22.61
CA ILE A 42 0.79 -6.63 -22.83
C ILE A 42 0.12 -5.42 -23.49
N ILE A 43 0.30 -4.26 -22.89
CA ILE A 43 -0.29 -3.02 -23.38
C ILE A 43 0.79 -1.94 -23.45
N THR A 44 0.98 -1.38 -24.67
CA THR A 44 1.83 -0.23 -24.89
C THR A 44 0.99 0.93 -25.41
N LEU A 45 1.10 2.07 -24.75
CA LEU A 45 0.35 3.26 -25.11
C LEU A 45 1.29 4.46 -25.29
N PRO A 46 1.05 5.33 -26.28
CA PRO A 46 1.78 6.58 -26.39
C PRO A 46 1.49 7.46 -25.18
N ARG A 47 2.52 8.12 -24.66
CA ARG A 47 2.38 9.08 -23.58
C ARG A 47 1.47 10.24 -23.98
N SER A 48 0.45 10.51 -23.19
CA SER A 48 -0.56 11.56 -23.46
C SER A 48 -0.53 12.68 -22.40
N LEU A 49 -0.80 12.35 -21.15
CA LEU A 49 -0.92 13.30 -20.04
C LEU A 49 0.30 13.30 -19.12
N GLY A 50 1.16 12.31 -19.26
CA GLY A 50 2.30 12.01 -18.41
C GLY A 50 2.14 10.66 -17.71
N LEU A 51 3.27 9.94 -17.48
CA LEU A 51 3.28 8.54 -17.10
C LEU A 51 2.33 8.20 -15.94
N ALA A 52 2.39 8.94 -14.83
CA ALA A 52 1.52 8.67 -13.69
C ALA A 52 0.03 8.89 -14.00
N LYS A 53 -0.30 9.95 -14.74
CA LYS A 53 -1.68 10.25 -15.12
C LYS A 53 -2.22 9.23 -16.13
N ASP A 54 -1.40 8.79 -17.06
CA ASP A 54 -1.79 7.79 -18.06
C ASP A 54 -2.04 6.43 -17.40
N ILE A 55 -1.18 6.01 -16.44
CA ILE A 55 -1.39 4.81 -15.61
C ILE A 55 -2.71 4.91 -14.83
N LEU A 56 -2.93 6.02 -14.11
CA LEU A 56 -4.15 6.22 -13.33
C LEU A 56 -5.41 6.27 -14.19
N LYS A 57 -5.34 6.90 -15.35
CA LYS A 57 -6.45 6.93 -16.31
C LYS A 57 -6.75 5.52 -16.81
N TYR A 58 -5.73 4.75 -17.15
CA TYR A 58 -5.88 3.38 -17.61
C TYR A 58 -6.49 2.49 -16.52
N SER A 59 -5.94 2.53 -15.30
CA SER A 59 -6.46 1.75 -14.17
C SER A 59 -7.88 2.11 -13.74
N SER A 60 -8.34 3.34 -14.03
CA SER A 60 -9.71 3.78 -13.72
C SER A 60 -10.71 3.53 -14.84
N SER A 61 -10.26 3.19 -16.06
CA SER A 61 -11.12 2.92 -17.20
C SER A 61 -11.62 1.47 -17.24
N ASP A 62 -11.01 0.61 -16.44
CA ASP A 62 -11.32 -0.81 -16.36
C ASP A 62 -11.33 -1.27 -14.89
N ILE A 63 -11.71 -2.53 -14.65
CA ILE A 63 -11.82 -3.10 -13.31
C ILE A 63 -10.46 -3.75 -12.96
N TYR A 64 -9.58 -2.98 -12.31
CA TYR A 64 -8.32 -3.48 -11.78
C TYR A 64 -8.36 -3.53 -10.26
N ASP A 65 -7.94 -4.65 -9.69
CA ASP A 65 -7.90 -4.85 -8.25
C ASP A 65 -6.76 -4.10 -7.58
N ALA A 66 -5.63 -3.92 -8.29
CA ALA A 66 -4.50 -3.15 -7.81
C ALA A 66 -3.61 -2.63 -8.95
N ILE A 67 -2.87 -1.56 -8.66
CA ILE A 67 -1.72 -1.10 -9.45
C ILE A 67 -0.46 -1.56 -8.72
N ILE A 68 0.34 -2.41 -9.35
CA ILE A 68 1.64 -2.82 -8.80
C ILE A 68 2.73 -1.97 -9.45
N ILE A 69 3.51 -1.28 -8.62
CA ILE A 69 4.55 -0.37 -9.11
C ILE A 69 5.79 -0.45 -8.21
N GLY A 70 6.96 -0.44 -8.83
CA GLY A 70 8.21 -0.36 -8.08
C GLY A 70 8.37 1.00 -7.39
N ARG A 71 8.94 1.03 -6.20
CA ARG A 71 9.23 2.26 -5.47
C ARG A 71 10.23 3.15 -6.22
N ARG A 72 11.15 2.54 -6.95
CA ARG A 72 12.21 3.19 -7.73
C ARG A 72 12.03 2.94 -9.21
N GLY A 73 12.48 3.89 -10.05
CA GLY A 73 12.59 3.69 -11.49
C GLY A 73 13.96 3.13 -11.89
N LEU A 74 14.14 2.90 -13.18
CA LEU A 74 15.36 2.35 -13.77
C LEU A 74 16.63 3.22 -13.58
N SER A 75 16.49 4.46 -13.11
CA SER A 75 17.60 5.42 -13.00
C SER A 75 18.55 5.21 -11.82
N GLY A 76 18.27 4.29 -10.90
CA GLY A 76 19.21 3.82 -9.86
C GLY A 76 19.79 4.88 -8.90
N LEU A 77 19.35 6.13 -8.99
CA LEU A 77 19.90 7.25 -8.22
C LEU A 77 19.28 7.29 -6.82
N GLN A 78 20.12 7.16 -5.82
CA GLN A 78 19.90 7.30 -4.37
C GLN A 78 18.81 6.37 -3.77
N GLU A 79 19.22 5.46 -2.92
CA GLU A 79 18.38 4.44 -2.26
C GLU A 79 17.22 4.99 -1.42
N ALA A 80 17.28 6.24 -0.98
CA ALA A 80 16.31 6.85 -0.07
C ALA A 80 15.09 7.49 -0.75
N ILE A 81 15.10 7.76 -2.06
CA ILE A 81 14.08 8.60 -2.71
C ILE A 81 13.13 7.74 -3.56
N MET A 82 11.83 7.91 -3.34
CA MET A 82 10.79 7.34 -4.18
C MET A 82 10.77 8.00 -5.56
N GLY A 83 10.60 7.21 -6.63
CA GLY A 83 10.48 7.74 -7.99
C GLY A 83 9.27 8.67 -8.16
N SER A 84 9.41 9.73 -8.96
CA SER A 84 8.34 10.71 -9.17
C SER A 84 7.06 10.12 -9.75
N VAL A 85 7.15 9.12 -10.62
CA VAL A 85 5.97 8.42 -11.17
C VAL A 85 5.26 7.66 -10.06
N SER A 86 5.98 6.88 -9.27
CA SER A 86 5.42 6.08 -8.16
C SER A 86 4.81 6.98 -7.10
N ALA A 87 5.47 8.09 -6.74
CA ALA A 87 4.93 9.08 -5.83
C ALA A 87 3.59 9.66 -6.32
N ASN A 88 3.52 10.06 -7.58
CA ASN A 88 2.30 10.60 -8.17
C ASN A 88 1.18 9.55 -8.27
N VAL A 89 1.50 8.29 -8.61
CA VAL A 89 0.49 7.21 -8.64
C VAL A 89 -0.07 6.98 -7.24
N VAL A 90 0.79 6.83 -6.23
CA VAL A 90 0.36 6.65 -4.84
C VAL A 90 -0.48 7.83 -4.34
N GLU A 91 -0.08 9.06 -4.67
CA GLU A 91 -0.77 10.26 -4.20
C GLU A 91 -2.15 10.44 -4.84
N HIS A 92 -2.30 10.09 -6.12
CA HIS A 92 -3.48 10.42 -6.91
C HIS A 92 -4.41 9.23 -7.21
N SER A 93 -4.04 7.99 -6.85
CA SER A 93 -4.96 6.85 -6.93
C SER A 93 -6.09 7.02 -5.92
N LYS A 94 -7.34 7.14 -6.39
CA LYS A 94 -8.51 7.44 -5.56
C LYS A 94 -9.36 6.21 -5.24
N SER A 95 -9.35 5.24 -6.12
CA SER A 95 -10.22 4.05 -6.04
C SER A 95 -9.45 2.75 -6.12
N THR A 96 -8.36 2.72 -6.88
CA THR A 96 -7.59 1.50 -7.10
C THR A 96 -6.46 1.41 -6.07
N PRO A 97 -6.36 0.32 -5.31
CA PRO A 97 -5.24 0.05 -4.42
C PRO A 97 -3.89 0.12 -5.15
N VAL A 98 -2.87 0.63 -4.48
CA VAL A 98 -1.50 0.69 -5.02
C VAL A 98 -0.58 -0.18 -4.19
N TRP A 99 0.07 -1.13 -4.84
CA TRP A 99 1.10 -1.97 -4.24
C TRP A 99 2.47 -1.42 -4.64
N LEU A 100 3.12 -0.81 -3.70
CA LEU A 100 4.45 -0.22 -3.88
C LEU A 100 5.51 -1.24 -3.46
N ILE A 101 6.34 -1.67 -4.40
CA ILE A 101 7.37 -2.69 -4.16
C ILE A 101 8.72 -2.00 -3.93
N GLY A 102 9.28 -2.19 -2.74
CA GLY A 102 10.51 -1.52 -2.31
C GLY A 102 11.80 -2.24 -2.71
N GLY A 103 11.78 -3.56 -2.75
CA GLY A 103 12.94 -4.41 -3.03
C GLY A 103 12.53 -5.85 -3.28
N GLU A 104 13.36 -6.79 -2.89
CA GLU A 104 13.05 -8.20 -2.96
C GLU A 104 12.16 -8.60 -1.77
N VAL A 105 10.93 -9.03 -2.07
CA VAL A 105 9.95 -9.45 -1.06
C VAL A 105 10.02 -10.98 -0.95
N VAL A 106 10.69 -11.47 0.10
CA VAL A 106 10.91 -12.90 0.30
C VAL A 106 9.90 -13.49 1.28
N SER A 107 9.55 -12.74 2.32
CA SER A 107 8.67 -13.23 3.38
C SER A 107 7.20 -13.17 2.98
N GLN A 108 6.46 -14.23 3.28
CA GLN A 108 5.01 -14.32 3.08
C GLN A 108 4.18 -13.76 4.25
N LYS A 109 4.87 -13.29 5.30
CA LYS A 109 4.19 -12.66 6.44
C LYS A 109 3.66 -11.29 6.04
N VAL A 110 2.43 -11.03 6.42
CA VAL A 110 1.74 -9.77 6.17
C VAL A 110 1.49 -9.06 7.49
N MET A 111 1.88 -7.81 7.59
CA MET A 111 1.49 -6.94 8.69
C MET A 111 0.43 -5.97 8.22
N PHE A 112 -0.73 -6.00 8.84
CA PHE A 112 -1.80 -5.07 8.56
C PHE A 112 -1.89 -4.04 9.70
N ALA A 113 -1.45 -2.82 9.42
CA ALA A 113 -1.52 -1.72 10.38
C ALA A 113 -2.93 -1.12 10.37
N VAL A 114 -3.59 -1.17 11.53
CA VAL A 114 -5.00 -0.80 11.69
C VAL A 114 -5.17 0.35 12.69
N ASP A 115 -6.09 1.25 12.40
CA ASP A 115 -6.47 2.38 13.26
C ASP A 115 -7.98 2.41 13.58
N GLY A 116 -8.71 1.33 13.22
CA GLY A 116 -10.15 1.23 13.41
C GLY A 116 -10.99 2.11 12.48
N SER A 117 -10.39 2.83 11.54
CA SER A 117 -11.09 3.69 10.58
C SER A 117 -11.80 2.93 9.49
N GLU A 118 -12.67 3.62 8.74
CA GLU A 118 -13.32 3.09 7.53
C GLU A 118 -12.29 2.66 6.47
N ASN A 119 -11.15 3.35 6.39
CA ASN A 119 -10.10 2.97 5.44
C ASN A 119 -9.39 1.68 5.86
N SER A 120 -9.24 1.42 7.16
CA SER A 120 -8.81 0.12 7.65
C SER A 120 -9.81 -0.98 7.29
N LEU A 121 -11.13 -0.72 7.29
CA LEU A 121 -12.12 -1.69 6.82
C LEU A 121 -11.99 -1.99 5.33
N LYS A 122 -11.81 -0.97 4.48
CA LYS A 122 -11.56 -1.16 3.05
C LYS A 122 -10.26 -1.95 2.80
N ALA A 123 -9.22 -1.65 3.56
CA ALA A 123 -7.95 -2.36 3.46
C ALA A 123 -8.10 -3.84 3.89
N LEU A 124 -8.93 -4.12 4.91
CA LEU A 124 -9.30 -5.47 5.28
C LEU A 124 -10.04 -6.21 4.16
N ASP A 125 -10.99 -5.52 3.49
CA ASP A 125 -11.72 -6.08 2.38
C ASP A 125 -10.79 -6.48 1.23
N HIS A 126 -9.87 -5.59 0.90
CA HIS A 126 -8.88 -5.85 -0.14
C HIS A 126 -7.92 -6.99 0.25
N LEU A 127 -7.42 -7.00 1.49
CA LEU A 127 -6.55 -8.06 2.00
C LEU A 127 -7.26 -9.43 1.95
N ALA A 128 -8.50 -9.49 2.44
CA ALA A 128 -9.29 -10.72 2.43
C ALA A 128 -9.54 -11.25 1.02
N PHE A 129 -9.81 -10.34 0.07
CA PHE A 129 -10.02 -10.68 -1.34
C PHE A 129 -8.74 -11.20 -2.01
N MET A 130 -7.61 -10.51 -1.79
CA MET A 130 -6.36 -10.84 -2.49
C MET A 130 -5.63 -12.05 -1.91
N MET A 131 -5.85 -12.37 -0.63
CA MET A 131 -5.12 -13.43 0.05
C MET A 131 -6.01 -14.55 0.59
N GLY A 132 -7.30 -14.50 0.30
CA GLY A 132 -8.23 -15.58 0.67
C GLY A 132 -7.79 -16.92 0.12
N ASP A 133 -8.08 -18.00 0.86
CA ASP A 133 -7.69 -19.38 0.55
C ASP A 133 -6.17 -19.62 0.40
N ASN A 134 -5.32 -18.68 0.81
CA ASN A 134 -3.87 -18.90 0.83
C ASN A 134 -3.43 -19.54 2.16
N PRO A 135 -3.04 -20.82 2.18
CA PRO A 135 -2.71 -21.54 3.42
C PRO A 135 -1.39 -21.06 4.06
N ASP A 136 -0.53 -20.42 3.28
CA ASP A 136 0.79 -19.98 3.71
C ASP A 136 0.78 -18.55 4.26
N ALA A 137 -0.28 -17.78 4.01
CA ALA A 137 -0.40 -16.43 4.53
C ALA A 137 -0.41 -16.41 6.07
N ARG A 138 0.32 -15.48 6.65
CA ARG A 138 0.34 -15.19 8.10
C ARG A 138 0.12 -13.70 8.27
N ILE A 139 -0.96 -13.33 8.95
CA ILE A 139 -1.40 -11.94 9.08
C ILE A 139 -1.25 -11.49 10.52
N LEU A 140 -0.45 -10.46 10.75
CA LEU A 140 -0.44 -9.71 12.00
C LEU A 140 -1.33 -8.48 11.84
N PHE A 141 -2.37 -8.37 12.64
CA PHE A 141 -3.05 -7.10 12.90
C PHE A 141 -2.24 -6.29 13.91
N PHE A 142 -1.69 -5.18 13.45
CA PHE A 142 -0.86 -4.32 14.28
C PHE A 142 -1.56 -2.99 14.53
N HIS A 143 -1.84 -2.70 15.79
CA HIS A 143 -2.42 -1.45 16.22
C HIS A 143 -1.47 -0.70 17.15
N VAL A 144 -1.29 0.59 16.94
CA VAL A 144 -0.55 1.47 17.84
C VAL A 144 -1.55 2.29 18.62
N GLN A 145 -1.54 2.13 19.93
CA GLN A 145 -2.44 2.83 20.83
C GLN A 145 -2.21 4.34 20.76
N PRO A 146 -3.24 5.15 20.56
CA PRO A 146 -3.11 6.60 20.50
C PRO A 146 -2.80 7.19 21.87
N LYS A 147 -2.14 8.35 21.87
CA LYS A 147 -1.80 9.12 23.06
C LYS A 147 -2.51 10.48 23.05
N LEU A 148 -2.56 11.12 24.19
CA LEU A 148 -3.09 12.47 24.31
C LEU A 148 -2.36 13.45 23.38
N SER A 149 -1.04 13.32 23.25
CA SER A 149 -0.21 14.14 22.36
C SER A 149 -0.57 14.02 20.87
N ASP A 150 -1.20 12.93 20.45
CA ASP A 150 -1.67 12.74 19.07
C ASP A 150 -2.89 13.62 18.75
N TYR A 151 -3.63 14.02 19.77
CA TYR A 151 -4.82 14.88 19.67
C TYR A 151 -4.54 16.32 20.08
N CYS A 152 -3.67 16.53 21.06
CA CYS A 152 -3.29 17.83 21.61
C CYS A 152 -1.77 18.03 21.53
N PRO A 153 -1.25 18.53 20.40
CA PRO A 153 0.21 18.70 20.22
C PRO A 153 0.79 19.87 21.03
N ILE A 154 -0.06 20.70 21.67
CA ILE A 154 0.36 21.80 22.53
C ILE A 154 0.22 21.32 23.98
N ASP A 155 1.32 21.32 24.68
CA ASP A 155 1.35 21.01 26.11
C ASP A 155 0.75 22.21 26.87
N PHE A 156 -0.55 22.14 27.10
CA PHE A 156 -1.17 23.00 28.09
C PHE A 156 -0.91 22.36 29.46
N GLU A 157 -0.50 23.12 30.45
CA GLU A 157 -0.45 22.69 31.88
C GLU A 157 -1.87 22.31 32.35
N LEU A 158 -2.39 21.19 31.86
CA LEU A 158 -3.70 20.67 32.25
C LEU A 158 -3.55 19.81 33.50
N THR A 159 -4.26 20.15 34.53
CA THR A 159 -4.23 19.49 35.85
C THR A 159 -4.87 18.10 35.89
N ASP A 160 -5.50 17.62 34.80
CA ASP A 160 -6.24 16.34 34.73
C ASP A 160 -5.90 15.54 33.47
N THR A 161 -4.60 15.47 33.06
CA THR A 161 -4.16 14.72 31.87
C THR A 161 -4.43 13.23 31.99
N ASP A 162 -4.29 12.64 33.19
CA ASP A 162 -4.46 11.21 33.41
C ASP A 162 -5.88 10.71 33.10
N GLN A 163 -6.91 11.52 33.45
CA GLN A 163 -8.29 11.15 33.13
C GLN A 163 -8.58 11.21 31.61
N LEU A 164 -8.02 12.20 30.93
CA LEU A 164 -8.16 12.32 29.47
C LEU A 164 -7.44 11.20 28.72
N GLU A 165 -6.23 10.85 29.15
CA GLU A 165 -5.51 9.70 28.59
C GLU A 165 -6.29 8.41 28.80
N ASP A 166 -6.79 8.16 29.99
CA ASP A 166 -7.63 7.00 30.30
C ASP A 166 -8.89 6.92 29.43
N MET A 167 -9.54 8.05 29.15
CA MET A 167 -10.72 8.10 28.28
C MET A 167 -10.36 7.80 26.82
N ILE A 168 -9.25 8.34 26.33
CA ILE A 168 -8.75 8.08 24.97
C ILE A 168 -8.43 6.59 24.81
N VAL A 169 -7.65 6.03 25.73
CA VAL A 169 -7.25 4.61 25.71
C VAL A 169 -8.47 3.68 25.77
N LYS A 170 -9.44 3.96 26.65
CA LYS A 170 -10.68 3.16 26.77
C LYS A 170 -11.56 3.27 25.53
N GLY A 171 -11.66 4.47 24.94
CA GLY A 171 -12.41 4.70 23.72
C GLY A 171 -11.79 3.98 22.51
N ASP A 172 -10.49 4.11 22.37
CA ASP A 172 -9.71 3.45 21.35
C ASP A 172 -9.82 1.92 21.47
N LYS A 173 -9.57 1.38 22.65
CA LYS A 173 -9.71 -0.06 22.93
C LYS A 173 -11.07 -0.60 22.49
N LYS A 174 -12.15 0.08 22.83
CA LYS A 174 -13.51 -0.34 22.43
C LYS A 174 -13.67 -0.36 20.91
N CYS A 175 -13.15 0.65 20.23
CA CYS A 175 -13.20 0.75 18.78
C CYS A 175 -12.40 -0.38 18.11
N ILE A 176 -11.17 -0.60 18.58
CA ILE A 176 -10.26 -1.58 17.99
C ILE A 176 -10.70 -3.03 18.29
N ASP A 177 -11.26 -3.30 19.48
CA ASP A 177 -11.83 -4.62 19.81
C ASP A 177 -13.00 -4.97 18.86
N GLN A 178 -13.86 -3.99 18.52
CA GLN A 178 -14.93 -4.17 17.55
C GLN A 178 -14.39 -4.40 16.12
N PHE A 179 -13.34 -3.68 15.75
CA PHE A 179 -12.67 -3.87 14.48
C PHE A 179 -12.10 -5.30 14.37
N PHE A 180 -11.38 -5.77 15.39
CA PHE A 180 -10.80 -7.13 15.38
C PHE A 180 -11.87 -8.21 15.32
N ALA A 181 -12.97 -8.06 16.05
CA ALA A 181 -14.09 -9.00 15.96
C ALA A 181 -14.68 -9.08 14.54
N HIS A 182 -14.83 -7.93 13.88
CA HIS A 182 -15.27 -7.86 12.50
C HIS A 182 -14.25 -8.48 11.53
N ALA A 183 -12.98 -8.13 11.70
CA ALA A 183 -11.88 -8.62 10.88
C ALA A 183 -11.74 -10.14 10.95
N HIS A 184 -11.82 -10.69 12.15
CA HIS A 184 -11.77 -12.14 12.37
C HIS A 184 -12.88 -12.87 11.61
N LYS A 185 -14.12 -12.39 11.72
CA LYS A 185 -15.26 -12.95 10.99
C LYS A 185 -15.06 -12.87 9.49
N LYS A 186 -14.55 -11.75 8.98
CA LYS A 186 -14.34 -11.54 7.55
C LYS A 186 -13.25 -12.44 6.99
N LEU A 187 -12.11 -12.52 7.66
CA LEU A 187 -11.02 -13.40 7.24
C LEU A 187 -11.41 -14.88 7.30
N LYS A 188 -12.15 -15.29 8.33
CA LYS A 188 -12.70 -16.65 8.39
C LYS A 188 -13.60 -16.98 7.21
N ASN A 189 -14.44 -16.04 6.80
CA ASN A 189 -15.29 -16.20 5.61
C ASN A 189 -14.49 -16.20 4.29
N ALA A 190 -13.29 -15.64 4.28
CA ALA A 190 -12.36 -15.65 3.16
C ALA A 190 -11.39 -16.84 3.19
N GLY A 191 -11.65 -17.86 4.03
CA GLY A 191 -10.90 -19.10 4.06
C GLY A 191 -9.68 -19.12 4.98
N PHE A 192 -9.44 -18.09 5.81
CA PHE A 192 -8.33 -18.09 6.76
C PHE A 192 -8.65 -18.90 8.02
N ASP A 193 -7.67 -19.68 8.46
CA ASP A 193 -7.68 -20.35 9.75
C ASP A 193 -7.26 -19.40 10.89
N GLU A 194 -7.72 -19.69 12.11
CA GLU A 194 -7.40 -18.87 13.29
C GLU A 194 -5.90 -18.79 13.59
N ASN A 195 -5.14 -19.85 13.27
CA ASN A 195 -3.69 -19.90 13.46
C ASN A 195 -2.89 -19.04 12.46
N GLN A 196 -3.54 -18.52 11.43
CA GLN A 196 -2.96 -17.60 10.44
C GLN A 196 -3.07 -16.13 10.87
N ILE A 197 -3.82 -15.84 11.93
CA ILE A 197 -4.17 -14.50 12.37
C ILE A 197 -3.61 -14.23 13.75
N GLU A 198 -2.79 -13.20 13.86
CA GLU A 198 -2.24 -12.69 15.11
C GLU A 198 -2.68 -11.24 15.32
N VAL A 199 -2.85 -10.84 16.58
CA VAL A 199 -3.20 -9.46 16.96
C VAL A 199 -2.15 -8.94 17.93
N LYS A 200 -1.60 -7.76 17.65
CA LYS A 200 -0.67 -7.06 18.51
C LYS A 200 -1.07 -5.61 18.68
N VAL A 201 -1.30 -5.19 19.90
CA VAL A 201 -1.50 -3.80 20.28
C VAL A 201 -0.21 -3.28 20.92
N SER A 202 0.30 -2.19 20.42
CA SER A 202 1.54 -1.55 20.91
C SER A 202 1.21 -0.25 21.63
N ASP A 203 1.72 -0.11 22.85
CA ASP A 203 1.67 1.10 23.69
C ASP A 203 2.95 1.94 23.61
N THR A 204 3.72 1.75 22.58
CA THR A 204 5.04 2.38 22.38
C THR A 204 5.00 3.91 22.46
N LEU A 205 6.11 4.50 22.93
CA LEU A 205 6.33 5.95 22.89
C LEU A 205 6.69 6.48 21.48
N LEU A 206 6.86 5.59 20.52
CA LEU A 206 7.21 5.95 19.16
C LEU A 206 6.01 6.53 18.41
N ASN A 207 6.30 7.39 17.44
CA ASN A 207 5.32 7.77 16.44
C ASN A 207 4.76 6.51 15.73
N PRO A 208 3.43 6.42 15.49
CA PRO A 208 2.81 5.21 14.91
C PRO A 208 3.48 4.72 13.62
N GLY A 209 3.86 5.62 12.71
CA GLY A 209 4.57 5.24 11.48
C GLY A 209 5.93 4.60 11.75
N LYS A 210 6.67 5.09 12.77
CA LYS A 210 7.94 4.51 13.18
C LYS A 210 7.74 3.13 13.82
N ALA A 211 6.74 2.99 14.67
CA ALA A 211 6.39 1.71 15.29
C ALA A 211 6.04 0.64 14.23
N ILE A 212 5.27 1.01 13.19
CA ILE A 212 4.95 0.13 12.06
C ILE A 212 6.22 -0.35 11.35
N ILE A 213 7.14 0.57 11.02
CA ILE A 213 8.39 0.20 10.31
C ILE A 213 9.29 -0.67 11.18
N GLU A 214 9.42 -0.38 12.47
CA GLU A 214 10.22 -1.19 13.39
C GLU A 214 9.62 -2.58 13.58
N GLU A 215 8.31 -2.69 13.75
CA GLU A 215 7.64 -3.99 13.84
C GLU A 215 7.79 -4.78 12.54
N ALA A 216 7.63 -4.13 11.38
CA ALA A 216 7.79 -4.79 10.10
C ALA A 216 9.18 -5.40 9.92
N LYS A 217 10.22 -4.69 10.33
CA LYS A 217 11.61 -5.16 10.28
C LYS A 217 11.87 -6.28 11.28
N ASN A 218 11.45 -6.09 12.54
CA ASN A 218 11.74 -7.04 13.62
C ASN A 218 10.99 -8.37 13.42
N GLY A 219 9.80 -8.33 12.84
CA GLY A 219 8.97 -9.51 12.58
C GLY A 219 9.20 -10.15 11.22
N ASP A 220 10.08 -9.58 10.39
CA ASP A 220 10.35 -10.04 9.02
C ASP A 220 9.06 -10.11 8.17
N TYR A 221 8.28 -9.01 8.18
CA TYR A 221 7.07 -8.92 7.37
C TYR A 221 7.41 -8.45 5.95
N GLY A 222 7.15 -9.32 4.97
CA GLY A 222 7.38 -9.02 3.55
C GLY A 222 6.38 -8.01 2.99
N THR A 223 5.17 -8.00 3.54
CA THR A 223 4.11 -7.08 3.11
C THR A 223 3.55 -6.27 4.27
N ILE A 224 3.41 -4.97 4.07
CA ILE A 224 2.72 -4.06 4.98
C ILE A 224 1.44 -3.61 4.28
N VAL A 225 0.29 -3.72 4.95
CA VAL A 225 -1.01 -3.23 4.46
C VAL A 225 -1.45 -2.04 5.30
N ILE A 226 -1.83 -0.96 4.64
CA ILE A 226 -2.33 0.25 5.29
C ILE A 226 -3.57 0.78 4.58
N GLY A 227 -4.54 1.28 5.33
CA GLY A 227 -5.59 2.15 4.80
C GLY A 227 -5.02 3.54 4.50
N ARG A 228 -5.45 4.12 3.40
CA ARG A 228 -5.17 5.53 3.10
C ARG A 228 -6.22 6.38 3.80
N ARG A 229 -5.81 7.36 4.65
CA ARG A 229 -6.77 8.27 5.25
C ARG A 229 -7.57 8.97 4.17
N GLY A 230 -8.90 8.82 4.24
CA GLY A 230 -9.84 9.35 3.27
C GLY A 230 -9.83 10.86 3.19
N ILE A 231 -10.19 11.30 2.03
CA ILE A 231 -10.23 12.65 1.49
C ILE A 231 -11.28 13.51 2.22
N ASN A 232 -11.14 13.75 3.51
CA ASN A 232 -11.85 14.86 4.12
C ASN A 232 -10.84 15.91 4.58
N LYS A 233 -10.51 16.83 3.70
CA LYS A 233 -9.85 18.13 3.86
C LYS A 233 -8.37 18.29 3.50
N SER A 234 -7.63 17.29 3.04
CA SER A 234 -6.37 17.56 2.33
C SER A 234 -6.09 16.50 1.29
N PHE A 235 -5.54 16.90 0.16
CA PHE A 235 -5.10 16.03 -0.95
C PHE A 235 -3.92 15.12 -0.58
N PHE A 236 -3.61 14.95 0.70
CA PHE A 236 -2.40 14.29 1.16
C PHE A 236 -2.71 12.98 1.91
N THR A 237 -1.90 11.97 1.65
CA THR A 237 -1.73 10.78 2.50
C THR A 237 -1.57 11.20 3.95
N GLY A 238 -2.21 10.50 4.90
CA GLY A 238 -2.05 10.77 6.34
C GLY A 238 -0.58 10.74 6.77
N SER A 239 -0.26 11.39 7.88
CA SER A 239 1.12 11.48 8.40
C SER A 239 1.78 10.11 8.58
N VAL A 240 1.04 9.13 9.10
CA VAL A 240 1.50 7.75 9.31
C VAL A 240 1.78 7.06 7.97
N SER A 241 0.84 7.07 7.04
CA SER A 241 1.01 6.45 5.72
C SER A 241 2.19 7.07 4.96
N ARG A 242 2.35 8.39 5.02
CA ARG A 242 3.48 9.09 4.41
C ARG A 242 4.82 8.66 5.03
N TYR A 243 4.87 8.53 6.35
CA TYR A 243 6.07 8.06 7.03
C TYR A 243 6.43 6.65 6.57
N VAL A 244 5.47 5.72 6.57
CA VAL A 244 5.68 4.34 6.14
C VAL A 244 6.15 4.27 4.68
N ILE A 245 5.50 5.00 3.75
CA ILE A 245 5.89 5.09 2.34
C ILE A 245 7.35 5.54 2.18
N ASN A 246 7.79 6.51 2.96
CA ASN A 246 9.14 7.06 2.85
C ASN A 246 10.21 6.15 3.48
N GLN A 247 9.86 5.40 4.53
CA GLN A 247 10.81 4.60 5.31
C GLN A 247 10.87 3.12 4.94
N MET A 248 9.89 2.62 4.17
CA MET A 248 9.93 1.24 3.68
C MET A 248 11.13 1.03 2.73
N SER A 249 11.76 -0.15 2.78
CA SER A 249 12.89 -0.52 1.89
C SER A 249 12.59 -1.78 1.11
N ASP A 250 12.62 -2.93 1.77
CA ASP A 250 12.61 -4.26 1.17
C ASP A 250 11.28 -5.00 1.40
N ASN A 251 10.20 -4.24 1.44
CA ASN A 251 8.85 -4.74 1.65
C ASN A 251 7.96 -4.36 0.46
N ALA A 252 6.84 -5.07 0.33
CA ALA A 252 5.68 -4.60 -0.41
C ALA A 252 4.81 -3.74 0.53
N LEU A 253 4.32 -2.62 0.05
CA LEU A 253 3.38 -1.77 0.79
C LEU A 253 2.09 -1.65 -0.01
N TRP A 254 1.02 -2.21 0.54
CA TRP A 254 -0.33 -2.10 -0.02
C TRP A 254 -1.03 -0.89 0.57
N ILE A 255 -1.33 0.09 -0.26
CA ILE A 255 -2.00 1.33 0.09
C ILE A 255 -3.40 1.29 -0.47
N VAL A 256 -4.40 1.12 0.41
CA VAL A 256 -5.81 0.99 0.02
C VAL A 256 -6.53 2.32 0.25
N PRO A 257 -7.18 2.89 -0.80
CA PRO A 257 -7.87 4.19 -0.77
C PRO A 257 -9.13 4.21 0.10
#